data_793da6b2433c7364f5383deb810bf33a
#
_entry.id   793da6b2433c7364f5383deb810bf33a
#
_cell.length_a   1.000
_cell.length_b   1.000
_cell.length_c   1.000
_cell.angle_alpha   90.00
_cell.angle_beta   90.00
_cell.angle_gamma   90.00
#
_symmetry.space_group_name_H-M   'P 1'
#
loop_
_entity.id
_entity.type
_entity.pdbx_description
1 polymer ?
#
loop_
_entity_poly.entity_id
_entity_poly.type
_entity_poly.pdbx_seq_one_letter_code
_entity_poly.pdbx_strand_id
1 'polypeptide(L)'
;VRKGPVFANFVLADEINRSPAKVQSALLEAMQERQVTIGDETYPLPEPFLVLATQNPLEQEGTYPLPEAQVDRFMLKAKISYPQKQEERDIMRMNLAGEGLPKVNKVTSPEDIVKARRVVEEVYMDEKIEKYIIDIIFATREPAEYNLEKLQPLIAYGGSPRASISLAKAARAYA
;
A
#
# COMPACT_ATOMS: atom_id res chain seq x y z
N VAL A 1 -3.83 15.11 -25.62
CA VAL A 1 -4.13 14.96 -24.17
C VAL A 1 -2.92 15.40 -23.35
N ARG A 2 -3.09 16.27 -22.34
CA ARG A 2 -2.02 16.63 -21.41
C ARG A 2 -1.93 15.56 -20.33
N LYS A 3 -0.79 14.89 -20.24
CA LYS A 3 -0.54 13.87 -19.21
C LYS A 3 -0.52 14.50 -17.81
N GLY A 4 -1.36 13.99 -16.91
CA GLY A 4 -1.46 14.46 -15.52
C GLY A 4 -0.49 13.70 -14.59
N PRO A 5 -0.55 13.97 -13.25
CA PRO A 5 0.35 13.39 -12.26
C PRO A 5 0.34 11.85 -12.19
N VAL A 6 -0.72 11.20 -12.64
CA VAL A 6 -0.82 9.72 -12.65
C VAL A 6 0.23 9.05 -13.54
N PHE A 7 0.81 9.78 -14.50
CA PHE A 7 1.87 9.27 -15.37
C PHE A 7 3.29 9.32 -14.76
N ALA A 8 3.38 9.31 -13.45
CA ALA A 8 4.63 9.20 -12.71
C ALA A 8 4.84 7.77 -12.20
N ASN A 9 6.09 7.38 -11.92
CA ASN A 9 6.41 6.09 -11.33
C ASN A 9 5.85 5.92 -9.91
N PHE A 10 5.86 7.01 -9.13
CA PHE A 10 5.36 7.06 -7.76
C PHE A 10 4.29 8.13 -7.66
N VAL A 11 3.11 7.73 -7.22
CA VAL A 11 1.96 8.60 -7.06
C VAL A 11 1.54 8.61 -5.60
N LEU A 12 1.51 9.78 -5.00
CA LEU A 12 0.92 10.00 -3.68
C LEU A 12 -0.52 10.52 -3.86
N ALA A 13 -1.48 9.71 -3.44
CA ALA A 13 -2.89 10.09 -3.36
C ALA A 13 -3.22 10.49 -1.92
N ASP A 14 -3.00 11.75 -1.62
CA ASP A 14 -3.21 12.27 -0.27
C ASP A 14 -4.69 12.39 0.04
N GLU A 15 -5.10 11.95 1.24
CA GLU A 15 -6.49 11.95 1.71
C GLU A 15 -7.49 11.35 0.70
N ILE A 16 -7.18 10.16 0.18
CA ILE A 16 -8.00 9.49 -0.84
C ILE A 16 -9.47 9.33 -0.42
N ASN A 17 -9.73 9.22 0.87
CA ASN A 17 -11.08 9.15 1.43
C ASN A 17 -11.89 10.47 1.29
N ARG A 18 -11.27 11.56 0.90
CA ARG A 18 -11.95 12.81 0.53
C ARG A 18 -12.30 12.90 -0.96
N SER A 19 -11.73 12.00 -1.76
CA SER A 19 -12.04 11.97 -3.19
C SER A 19 -13.36 11.27 -3.45
N PRO A 20 -14.16 11.74 -4.43
CA PRO A 20 -15.38 11.05 -4.85
C PRO A 20 -15.12 9.61 -5.27
N ALA A 21 -16.09 8.73 -5.09
CA ALA A 21 -15.96 7.28 -5.39
C ALA A 21 -15.47 6.98 -6.82
N LYS A 22 -15.86 7.81 -7.79
CA LYS A 22 -15.41 7.68 -9.18
C LYS A 22 -13.89 7.89 -9.32
N VAL A 23 -13.33 8.86 -8.60
CA VAL A 23 -11.87 9.11 -8.60
C VAL A 23 -11.12 7.99 -7.89
N GLN A 24 -11.63 7.53 -6.76
CA GLN A 24 -11.08 6.36 -6.04
C GLN A 24 -11.04 5.14 -6.97
N SER A 25 -12.16 4.82 -7.64
CA SER A 25 -12.25 3.68 -8.56
C SER A 25 -11.27 3.79 -9.73
N ALA A 26 -11.14 4.97 -10.33
CA ALA A 26 -10.20 5.19 -11.44
C ALA A 26 -8.74 5.00 -11.01
N LEU A 27 -8.36 5.46 -9.81
CA LEU A 27 -7.01 5.25 -9.29
C LEU A 27 -6.74 3.77 -9.01
N LEU A 28 -7.72 3.06 -8.44
CA LEU A 28 -7.59 1.63 -8.14
C LEU A 28 -7.54 0.78 -9.41
N GLU A 29 -8.24 1.18 -10.47
CA GLU A 29 -8.12 0.56 -11.79
C GLU A 29 -6.73 0.77 -12.36
N ALA A 30 -6.21 2.00 -12.33
CA ALA A 30 -4.85 2.32 -12.76
C ALA A 30 -3.78 1.49 -12.04
N MET A 31 -3.96 1.23 -10.72
CA MET A 31 -3.07 0.37 -9.93
C MET A 31 -3.06 -1.09 -10.40
N GLN A 32 -4.22 -1.62 -10.81
CA GLN A 32 -4.36 -3.01 -11.22
C GLN A 32 -3.94 -3.24 -12.67
N GLU A 33 -4.48 -2.41 -13.56
CA GLU A 33 -4.33 -2.57 -15.00
C GLU A 33 -3.04 -1.94 -15.54
N ARG A 34 -2.34 -1.13 -14.71
CA ARG A 34 -1.13 -0.41 -15.11
C ARG A 34 -1.33 0.48 -16.34
N GLN A 35 -2.55 0.98 -16.50
CA GLN A 35 -2.95 1.82 -17.60
C GLN A 35 -4.08 2.74 -17.17
N VAL A 36 -4.31 3.81 -17.93
CA VAL A 36 -5.47 4.69 -17.79
C VAL A 36 -6.12 4.91 -19.15
N THR A 37 -7.45 4.91 -19.18
CA THR A 37 -8.22 5.20 -20.37
C THR A 37 -8.78 6.62 -20.29
N ILE A 38 -8.51 7.42 -21.29
CA ILE A 38 -8.98 8.81 -21.39
C ILE A 38 -9.73 8.96 -22.71
N GLY A 39 -11.05 9.10 -22.66
CA GLY A 39 -11.90 8.99 -23.84
C GLY A 39 -11.82 7.58 -24.42
N ASP A 40 -11.47 7.48 -25.69
CA ASP A 40 -11.36 6.18 -26.41
C ASP A 40 -9.91 5.67 -26.48
N GLU A 41 -8.96 6.35 -25.85
CA GLU A 41 -7.54 6.01 -25.88
C GLU A 41 -7.05 5.47 -24.55
N THR A 42 -6.29 4.37 -24.58
CA THR A 42 -5.67 3.74 -23.41
C THR A 42 -4.17 4.02 -23.41
N TYR A 43 -3.68 4.50 -22.29
CA TYR A 43 -2.29 4.89 -22.07
C TYR A 43 -1.65 3.99 -21.00
N PRO A 44 -0.56 3.28 -21.32
CA PRO A 44 0.18 2.51 -20.30
C PRO A 44 0.85 3.46 -19.31
N LEU A 45 0.94 3.03 -18.06
CA LEU A 45 1.67 3.72 -17.02
C LEU A 45 3.13 3.27 -16.97
N PRO A 46 4.05 4.11 -16.47
CA PRO A 46 5.47 3.76 -16.43
C PRO A 46 5.76 2.63 -15.44
N GLU A 47 6.81 1.85 -15.68
CA GLU A 47 7.33 0.87 -14.71
C GLU A 47 8.62 1.39 -14.04
N PRO A 48 8.77 1.17 -12.72
CA PRO A 48 7.78 0.66 -11.77
C PRO A 48 6.66 1.68 -11.51
N PHE A 49 5.44 1.22 -11.27
CA PHE A 49 4.32 2.06 -10.86
C PHE A 49 3.88 1.70 -9.44
N LEU A 50 3.88 2.67 -8.55
CA LEU A 50 3.47 2.53 -7.16
C LEU A 50 2.56 3.67 -6.75
N VAL A 51 1.46 3.34 -6.10
CA VAL A 51 0.57 4.32 -5.45
C VAL A 51 0.68 4.18 -3.95
N LEU A 52 0.92 5.32 -3.30
CA LEU A 52 0.80 5.52 -1.86
C LEU A 52 -0.48 6.32 -1.64
N ALA A 53 -1.39 5.81 -0.82
CA ALA A 53 -2.61 6.53 -0.49
C ALA A 53 -2.66 6.79 1.01
N THR A 54 -2.99 8.02 1.41
CA THR A 54 -3.22 8.34 2.81
C THR A 54 -4.70 8.42 3.10
N GLN A 55 -5.07 8.13 4.33
CA GLN A 55 -6.41 8.35 4.89
C GLN A 55 -6.27 9.08 6.22
N ASN A 56 -7.07 10.12 6.42
CA ASN A 56 -7.19 10.75 7.72
C ASN A 56 -8.45 10.20 8.42
N PRO A 57 -8.30 9.38 9.49
CA PRO A 57 -9.43 8.78 10.18
C PRO A 57 -10.17 9.75 11.11
N LEU A 58 -9.57 10.90 11.43
CA LEU A 58 -10.11 11.84 12.43
C LEU A 58 -11.23 12.73 11.86
N GLU A 59 -11.24 12.94 10.56
CA GLU A 59 -12.23 13.78 9.90
C GLU A 59 -13.32 12.92 9.27
N GLN A 60 -14.54 13.00 9.81
CA GLN A 60 -15.70 12.23 9.32
C GLN A 60 -16.56 13.02 8.33
N GLU A 61 -16.60 14.35 8.40
CA GLU A 61 -17.37 15.16 7.47
C GLU A 61 -16.72 15.24 6.08
N GLY A 62 -17.50 14.99 5.05
CA GLY A 62 -17.04 15.07 3.66
C GLY A 62 -16.12 13.92 3.24
N THR A 63 -16.10 12.80 3.97
CA THR A 63 -15.31 11.64 3.60
C THR A 63 -16.15 10.55 2.94
N TYR A 64 -15.53 9.86 1.99
CA TYR A 64 -16.06 8.67 1.31
C TYR A 64 -15.14 7.50 1.69
N PRO A 65 -15.47 6.73 2.75
CA PRO A 65 -14.62 5.61 3.15
C PRO A 65 -14.48 4.63 1.99
N LEU A 66 -13.24 4.15 1.77
CA LEU A 66 -13.04 3.11 0.78
C LEU A 66 -13.75 1.83 1.24
N PRO A 67 -14.57 1.22 0.39
CA PRO A 67 -15.09 -0.11 0.63
C PRO A 67 -13.94 -1.09 0.85
N GLU A 68 -14.17 -2.12 1.66
CA GLU A 68 -13.14 -3.10 2.01
C GLU A 68 -12.50 -3.76 0.78
N ALA A 69 -13.31 -4.13 -0.21
CA ALA A 69 -12.82 -4.69 -1.48
C ALA A 69 -11.85 -3.77 -2.23
N GLN A 70 -11.88 -2.48 -1.95
CA GLN A 70 -10.95 -1.48 -2.50
C GLN A 70 -9.69 -1.37 -1.63
N VAL A 71 -9.82 -1.40 -0.31
CA VAL A 71 -8.68 -1.44 0.62
C VAL A 71 -7.82 -2.68 0.40
N ASP A 72 -8.44 -3.82 0.14
CA ASP A 72 -7.79 -5.10 -0.17
C ASP A 72 -6.86 -5.07 -1.40
N ARG A 73 -6.93 -4.03 -2.22
CA ARG A 73 -6.02 -3.83 -3.37
C ARG A 73 -4.67 -3.25 -2.97
N PHE A 74 -4.55 -2.68 -1.77
CA PHE A 74 -3.28 -2.21 -1.24
C PHE A 74 -2.52 -3.36 -0.57
N MET A 75 -1.28 -3.54 -0.96
CA MET A 75 -0.43 -4.62 -0.46
C MET A 75 -0.11 -4.44 1.03
N LEU A 76 0.08 -3.22 1.48
CA LEU A 76 0.49 -2.87 2.84
C LEU A 76 -0.40 -1.77 3.41
N LYS A 77 -0.68 -1.87 4.70
CA LYS A 77 -1.31 -0.81 5.49
C LYS A 77 -0.38 -0.41 6.62
N ALA A 78 0.16 0.80 6.54
CA ALA A 78 0.97 1.38 7.61
C ALA A 78 0.11 2.28 8.49
N LYS A 79 0.15 2.08 9.80
CA LYS A 79 -0.47 2.96 10.77
C LYS A 79 0.58 3.94 11.28
N ILE A 80 0.37 5.22 10.99
CA ILE A 80 1.24 6.29 11.49
C ILE A 80 0.65 6.82 12.79
N SER A 81 1.45 6.81 13.84
CA SER A 81 1.11 7.35 15.15
C SER A 81 1.86 8.67 15.40
N TYR A 82 1.53 9.35 16.48
CA TYR A 82 2.31 10.50 16.93
C TYR A 82 3.77 10.08 17.20
N PRO A 83 4.75 10.98 16.93
CA PRO A 83 6.14 10.73 17.23
C PRO A 83 6.34 10.59 18.76
N GLN A 84 7.42 9.92 19.14
CA GLN A 84 7.82 9.88 20.55
C GLN A 84 8.36 11.25 20.98
N LYS A 85 8.36 11.51 22.29
CA LYS A 85 8.75 12.81 22.87
C LYS A 85 10.12 13.33 22.36
N GLN A 86 11.07 12.42 22.18
CA GLN A 86 12.40 12.80 21.67
C GLN A 86 12.35 13.16 20.18
N GLU A 87 11.66 12.39 19.39
CA GLU A 87 11.47 12.64 17.95
C GLU A 87 10.73 13.97 17.71
N GLU A 88 9.69 14.25 18.51
CA GLU A 88 8.95 15.52 18.42
C GLU A 88 9.86 16.71 18.75
N ARG A 89 10.73 16.56 19.76
CA ARG A 89 11.75 17.58 20.10
C ARG A 89 12.72 17.82 18.95
N ASP A 90 13.15 16.77 18.25
CA ASP A 90 14.07 16.86 17.11
C ASP A 90 13.38 17.51 15.89
N ILE A 91 12.10 17.16 15.62
CA ILE A 91 11.27 17.83 14.62
C ILE A 91 11.15 19.32 14.92
N MET A 92 10.86 19.69 16.16
CA MET A 92 10.78 21.08 16.58
C MET A 92 12.09 21.82 16.33
N ARG A 93 13.23 21.24 16.70
CA ARG A 93 14.57 21.84 16.52
C ARG A 93 14.90 22.04 15.03
N MET A 94 14.64 21.04 14.19
CA MET A 94 14.87 21.13 12.75
C MET A 94 14.07 22.27 12.12
N ASN A 95 12.80 22.42 12.53
CA ASN A 95 11.94 23.49 12.01
C ASN A 95 12.36 24.89 12.50
N LEU A 96 12.85 25.01 13.75
CA LEU A 96 13.30 26.29 14.31
C LEU A 96 14.68 26.71 13.78
N ALA A 97 15.51 25.77 13.33
CA ALA A 97 16.82 26.07 12.79
C ALA A 97 16.77 26.82 11.43
N GLY A 98 15.64 26.81 10.74
CA GLY A 98 15.45 27.54 9.48
C GLY A 98 16.23 26.97 8.29
N GLU A 99 16.87 25.80 8.46
CA GLU A 99 17.71 25.17 7.42
C GLU A 99 16.91 24.49 6.30
N GLY A 100 15.57 24.47 6.42
CA GLY A 100 14.68 23.79 5.49
C GLY A 100 14.79 22.26 5.57
N LEU A 101 14.09 21.57 4.68
CA LEU A 101 14.16 20.11 4.60
C LEU A 101 15.53 19.66 4.05
N PRO A 102 16.10 18.57 4.57
CA PRO A 102 17.35 18.01 4.06
C PRO A 102 17.25 17.72 2.55
N LYS A 103 18.31 18.08 1.82
CA LYS A 103 18.39 17.72 0.39
C LYS A 103 18.59 16.20 0.26
N VAL A 104 17.75 15.57 -0.54
CA VAL A 104 17.88 14.16 -0.87
C VAL A 104 18.79 13.96 -2.08
N ASN A 105 19.62 12.91 -2.04
CA ASN A 105 20.45 12.49 -3.16
C ASN A 105 19.84 11.30 -3.85
N LYS A 106 20.04 11.17 -5.17
CA LYS A 106 19.65 9.99 -5.92
C LYS A 106 20.48 8.79 -5.46
N VAL A 107 19.81 7.71 -5.01
CA VAL A 107 20.47 6.47 -4.53
C VAL A 107 20.18 5.26 -5.44
N THR A 108 19.17 5.33 -6.29
CA THR A 108 18.77 4.23 -7.20
C THR A 108 18.06 4.80 -8.43
N SER A 109 17.73 3.92 -9.37
CA SER A 109 16.98 4.25 -10.58
C SER A 109 15.73 3.37 -10.71
N PRO A 110 14.73 3.76 -11.52
CA PRO A 110 13.58 2.91 -11.85
C PRO A 110 14.00 1.53 -12.40
N GLU A 111 15.03 1.51 -13.25
CA GLU A 111 15.57 0.30 -13.85
C GLU A 111 16.16 -0.66 -12.80
N ASP A 112 16.82 -0.13 -11.77
CA ASP A 112 17.39 -0.94 -10.68
C ASP A 112 16.29 -1.56 -9.83
N ILE A 113 15.17 -0.84 -9.61
CA ILE A 113 13.99 -1.38 -8.91
C ILE A 113 13.37 -2.53 -9.71
N VAL A 114 13.27 -2.38 -11.04
CA VAL A 114 12.76 -3.46 -11.90
C VAL A 114 13.66 -4.69 -11.86
N LYS A 115 15.00 -4.50 -11.86
CA LYS A 115 15.96 -5.60 -11.68
C LYS A 115 15.80 -6.29 -10.32
N ALA A 116 15.70 -5.51 -9.25
CA ALA A 116 15.50 -6.04 -7.90
C ALA A 116 14.21 -6.88 -7.80
N ARG A 117 13.13 -6.47 -8.45
CA ARG A 117 11.89 -7.27 -8.50
C ARG A 117 12.12 -8.66 -9.10
N ARG A 118 12.91 -8.78 -10.17
CA ARG A 118 13.23 -10.08 -10.77
C ARG A 118 14.00 -10.97 -9.81
N VAL A 119 14.95 -10.42 -9.07
CA VAL A 119 15.68 -11.17 -8.03
C VAL A 119 14.72 -11.69 -6.94
N VAL A 120 13.78 -10.86 -6.49
CA VAL A 120 12.76 -11.27 -5.52
C VAL A 120 11.87 -12.41 -6.06
N GLU A 121 11.56 -12.41 -7.37
CA GLU A 121 10.78 -13.48 -8.00
C GLU A 121 11.53 -14.82 -8.03
N GLU A 122 12.87 -14.81 -8.05
CA GLU A 122 13.72 -15.99 -8.04
C GLU A 122 13.94 -16.58 -6.63
N VAL A 123 13.58 -15.83 -5.56
CA VAL A 123 13.70 -16.34 -4.19
C VAL A 123 12.80 -17.56 -4.00
N TYR A 124 13.43 -18.70 -3.68
CA TYR A 124 12.71 -19.95 -3.42
C TYR A 124 11.85 -19.83 -2.16
N MET A 125 10.65 -20.38 -2.21
CA MET A 125 9.76 -20.50 -1.06
C MET A 125 9.45 -21.97 -0.83
N ASP A 126 9.79 -22.49 0.34
CA ASP A 126 9.48 -23.86 0.73
C ASP A 126 7.97 -24.05 0.96
N GLU A 127 7.44 -25.22 0.62
CA GLU A 127 6.02 -25.57 0.79
C GLU A 127 5.52 -25.37 2.23
N LYS A 128 6.38 -25.56 3.22
CA LYS A 128 6.05 -25.32 4.63
C LYS A 128 5.75 -23.84 4.90
N ILE A 129 6.48 -22.94 4.23
CA ILE A 129 6.25 -21.48 4.34
C ILE A 129 4.97 -21.11 3.62
N GLU A 130 4.71 -21.70 2.45
CA GLU A 130 3.45 -21.47 1.73
C GLU A 130 2.25 -21.89 2.59
N LYS A 131 2.32 -23.08 3.18
CA LYS A 131 1.30 -23.59 4.10
C LYS A 131 1.12 -22.67 5.30
N TYR A 132 2.20 -22.23 5.92
CA TYR A 132 2.15 -21.31 7.06
C TYR A 132 1.49 -19.98 6.71
N ILE A 133 1.78 -19.41 5.53
CA ILE A 133 1.11 -18.19 5.04
C ILE A 133 -0.40 -18.43 4.88
N ILE A 134 -0.78 -19.55 4.30
CA ILE A 134 -2.20 -19.91 4.12
C ILE A 134 -2.88 -20.09 5.47
N ASP A 135 -2.24 -20.79 6.42
CA ASP A 135 -2.79 -20.98 7.77
C ASP A 135 -3.03 -19.64 8.49
N ILE A 136 -2.09 -18.67 8.37
CA ILE A 136 -2.28 -17.32 8.93
C ILE A 136 -3.53 -16.66 8.34
N ILE A 137 -3.72 -16.70 7.02
CA ILE A 137 -4.85 -16.06 6.38
C ILE A 137 -6.16 -16.77 6.72
N PHE A 138 -6.17 -18.10 6.73
CA PHE A 138 -7.35 -18.88 7.13
C PHE A 138 -7.71 -18.66 8.60
N ALA A 139 -6.75 -18.52 9.49
CA ALA A 139 -6.99 -18.17 10.89
C ALA A 139 -7.71 -16.83 11.05
N THR A 140 -7.60 -15.91 10.09
CA THR A 140 -8.39 -14.67 10.09
C THR A 140 -9.83 -14.86 9.61
N ARG A 141 -10.13 -15.93 8.86
CA ARG A 141 -11.48 -16.24 8.34
C ARG A 141 -12.25 -17.13 9.28
N GLU A 142 -11.56 -18.12 9.82
CA GLU A 142 -12.11 -19.22 10.63
C GLU A 142 -11.28 -19.39 11.93
N PRO A 143 -11.28 -18.34 12.80
CA PRO A 143 -10.42 -18.34 14.01
C PRO A 143 -10.64 -19.56 14.92
N ALA A 144 -11.87 -20.08 14.98
CA ALA A 144 -12.22 -21.23 15.80
C ALA A 144 -11.45 -22.51 15.40
N GLU A 145 -11.18 -22.72 14.12
CA GLU A 145 -10.43 -23.87 13.63
C GLU A 145 -8.96 -23.85 14.02
N TYR A 146 -8.48 -22.67 14.43
CA TYR A 146 -7.08 -22.44 14.86
C TYR A 146 -6.97 -22.20 16.38
N ASN A 147 -7.98 -22.54 17.17
CA ASN A 147 -8.05 -22.29 18.62
C ASN A 147 -7.91 -20.80 18.98
N LEU A 148 -8.46 -19.93 18.16
CA LEU A 148 -8.41 -18.47 18.30
C LEU A 148 -9.81 -17.83 18.42
N GLU A 149 -10.78 -18.56 19.02
CA GLU A 149 -12.19 -18.13 19.15
C GLU A 149 -12.30 -16.73 19.80
N LYS A 150 -11.41 -16.42 20.71
CA LYS A 150 -11.36 -15.13 21.40
C LYS A 150 -11.11 -13.94 20.45
N LEU A 151 -10.51 -14.19 19.30
CA LEU A 151 -10.23 -13.15 18.30
C LEU A 151 -11.40 -12.94 17.35
N GLN A 152 -12.33 -13.89 17.24
CA GLN A 152 -13.46 -13.81 16.32
C GLN A 152 -14.26 -12.50 16.42
N PRO A 153 -14.65 -12.00 17.63
CA PRO A 153 -15.38 -10.75 17.75
C PRO A 153 -14.53 -9.50 17.42
N LEU A 154 -13.21 -9.63 17.29
CA LEU A 154 -12.29 -8.54 16.97
C LEU A 154 -11.96 -8.45 15.47
N ILE A 155 -12.35 -9.46 14.69
CA ILE A 155 -12.07 -9.53 13.25
C ILE A 155 -13.36 -9.23 12.51
N ALA A 156 -13.46 -8.03 11.95
CA ALA A 156 -14.62 -7.65 11.16
C ALA A 156 -14.66 -8.43 9.82
N TYR A 157 -13.49 -8.65 9.21
CA TYR A 157 -13.34 -9.34 7.94
C TYR A 157 -12.05 -10.14 7.90
N GLY A 158 -12.12 -11.38 7.40
CA GLY A 158 -10.93 -12.20 7.18
C GLY A 158 -10.16 -11.80 5.93
N GLY A 159 -8.88 -12.09 5.88
CA GLY A 159 -8.01 -11.78 4.75
C GLY A 159 -8.48 -12.44 3.45
N SER A 160 -8.43 -11.72 2.32
CA SER A 160 -8.76 -12.24 0.99
C SER A 160 -7.62 -13.10 0.42
N PRO A 161 -7.81 -13.79 -0.73
CA PRO A 161 -6.70 -14.44 -1.44
C PRO A 161 -5.57 -13.47 -1.85
N ARG A 162 -5.87 -12.16 -2.02
CA ARG A 162 -4.83 -11.15 -2.25
C ARG A 162 -3.91 -10.99 -1.04
N ALA A 163 -4.43 -11.16 0.16
CA ALA A 163 -3.62 -11.11 1.38
C ALA A 163 -2.57 -12.24 1.40
N SER A 164 -2.92 -13.46 0.98
CA SER A 164 -1.97 -14.57 0.85
C SER A 164 -0.87 -14.23 -0.16
N ILE A 165 -1.24 -13.71 -1.33
CA ILE A 165 -0.28 -13.31 -2.39
C ILE A 165 0.63 -12.18 -1.90
N SER A 166 0.06 -11.17 -1.24
CA SER A 166 0.81 -10.02 -0.73
C SER A 166 1.80 -10.44 0.36
N LEU A 167 1.39 -11.31 1.28
CA LEU A 167 2.24 -11.82 2.34
C LEU A 167 3.40 -12.65 1.77
N ALA A 168 3.11 -13.52 0.77
CA ALA A 168 4.14 -14.31 0.09
C ALA A 168 5.17 -13.44 -0.63
N LYS A 169 4.70 -12.39 -1.36
CA LYS A 169 5.60 -11.44 -2.03
C LYS A 169 6.43 -10.64 -1.03
N ALA A 170 5.83 -10.18 0.06
CA ALA A 170 6.55 -9.46 1.11
C ALA A 170 7.59 -10.34 1.80
N ALA A 171 7.28 -11.61 2.07
CA ALA A 171 8.22 -12.57 2.66
C ALA A 171 9.44 -12.78 1.76
N ARG A 172 9.24 -12.98 0.44
CA ARG A 172 10.35 -13.10 -0.52
C ARG A 172 11.20 -11.84 -0.60
N ALA A 173 10.58 -10.66 -0.52
CA ALA A 173 11.31 -9.40 -0.57
C ALA A 173 12.10 -9.10 0.71
N TYR A 174 11.72 -9.71 1.83
CA TYR A 174 12.39 -9.55 3.11
C TYR A 174 13.55 -10.55 3.31
N ALA A 175 13.50 -11.69 2.65
CA ALA A 175 14.53 -12.72 2.71
C ALA A 175 15.80 -12.31 1.96
#